data_2d45f954cb1f19a6ccfe1243c9fa6fc8
#
_entry.id   2d45f954cb1f19a6ccfe1243c9fa6fc8
#
_cell.length_a   1.000
_cell.length_b   1.000
_cell.length_c   1.000
_cell.angle_alpha   90.00
_cell.angle_beta   90.00
_cell.angle_gamma   90.00
#
_symmetry.space_group_name_H-M   'P 1'
#
loop_
_entity.id
_entity.type
_entity.pdbx_description
1 polymer ?
#
loop_
_entity_poly.entity_id
_entity_poly.type
_entity_poly.pdbx_seq_one_letter_code
_entity_poly.pdbx_strand_id
1 'polypeptide(L)'
;MAVLATEKILTLDYWKPASKLKVGDYVFDRNGQVVKVKLVQEFRSEECYEVTLNDYLSIRGDQNLGFAMETSKYRIRACEYKQTRKFKRPLKPFTLADLLDQPLKNHRNRLLYSIPTTAPIELPYQDLPVPPFVFGFWLFNEKIDGKMKIPKEIG
;
A
#
# COMPACT_ATOMS: atom_id res chain seq x y z
N MET A 1 -11.00 -2.19 -10.42
CA MET A 1 -9.51 -2.24 -10.29
C MET A 1 -9.07 -3.53 -10.92
N ALA A 2 -8.25 -3.45 -11.93
CA ALA A 2 -7.82 -4.58 -12.71
C ALA A 2 -6.32 -4.82 -12.49
N VAL A 3 -6.02 -5.79 -11.65
CA VAL A 3 -4.65 -6.21 -11.34
C VAL A 3 -4.35 -7.53 -12.03
N LEU A 4 -3.06 -7.78 -12.29
CA LEU A 4 -2.64 -9.06 -12.86
C LEU A 4 -3.00 -10.22 -11.92
N ALA A 5 -3.41 -11.34 -12.46
CA ALA A 5 -3.86 -12.53 -11.70
C ALA A 5 -2.82 -13.04 -10.68
N THR A 6 -1.53 -12.81 -10.94
CA THR A 6 -0.42 -13.19 -10.07
C THR A 6 -0.08 -12.18 -8.98
N GLU A 7 -0.61 -10.93 -9.05
CA GLU A 7 -0.34 -9.91 -8.03
C GLU A 7 -0.86 -10.35 -6.66
N LYS A 8 -0.06 -10.10 -5.63
CA LYS A 8 -0.38 -10.50 -4.27
C LYS A 8 -1.22 -9.42 -3.58
N ILE A 9 -2.34 -9.82 -3.02
CA ILE A 9 -3.26 -8.97 -2.25
C ILE A 9 -3.21 -9.43 -0.80
N LEU A 10 -3.00 -8.49 0.12
CA LEU A 10 -3.05 -8.79 1.55
C LEU A 10 -4.50 -9.02 1.96
N THR A 11 -4.76 -10.19 2.50
CA THR A 11 -6.04 -10.57 3.11
C THR A 11 -5.88 -10.64 4.63
N LEU A 12 -6.97 -10.85 5.34
CA LEU A 12 -6.93 -10.99 6.80
C LEU A 12 -6.07 -12.18 7.25
N ASP A 13 -6.04 -13.26 6.46
CA ASP A 13 -5.32 -14.49 6.80
C ASP A 13 -3.85 -14.45 6.35
N TYR A 14 -3.61 -14.06 5.07
CA TYR A 14 -2.29 -14.07 4.45
C TYR A 14 -2.31 -13.38 3.07
N TRP A 15 -1.14 -13.28 2.44
CA TRP A 15 -1.01 -12.77 1.08
C TRP A 15 -1.55 -13.78 0.06
N LYS A 16 -2.64 -13.43 -0.65
CA LYS A 16 -3.24 -14.24 -1.71
C LYS A 16 -2.92 -13.66 -3.10
N PRO A 17 -2.63 -14.45 -4.11
CA PRO A 17 -2.64 -13.97 -5.49
C PRO A 17 -4.07 -13.56 -5.89
N ALA A 18 -4.20 -12.52 -6.72
CA ALA A 18 -5.49 -11.97 -7.14
C ALA A 18 -6.41 -13.04 -7.76
N SER A 19 -5.84 -14.01 -8.49
CA SER A 19 -6.58 -15.16 -9.07
C SER A 19 -7.25 -16.08 -8.04
N LYS A 20 -6.79 -16.06 -6.79
CA LYS A 20 -7.37 -16.89 -5.71
C LYS A 20 -8.31 -16.10 -4.79
N LEU A 21 -8.50 -14.80 -5.05
CA LEU A 21 -9.40 -13.97 -4.27
C LEU A 21 -10.86 -14.34 -4.59
N LYS A 22 -11.69 -14.46 -3.56
CA LYS A 22 -13.10 -14.84 -3.68
C LYS A 22 -14.01 -13.78 -3.08
N VAL A 23 -15.25 -13.73 -3.55
CA VAL A 23 -16.31 -12.97 -2.89
C VAL A 23 -16.48 -13.47 -1.47
N GLY A 24 -16.43 -12.57 -0.51
CA GLY A 24 -16.49 -12.90 0.91
C GLY A 24 -15.15 -12.88 1.62
N ASP A 25 -14.01 -12.92 0.91
CA ASP A 25 -12.69 -12.70 1.51
C ASP A 25 -12.61 -11.30 2.14
N TYR A 26 -11.74 -11.15 3.13
CA TYR A 26 -11.49 -9.88 3.81
C TYR A 26 -10.14 -9.32 3.37
N VAL A 27 -10.14 -8.05 2.97
CA VAL A 27 -8.96 -7.28 2.56
C VAL A 27 -8.90 -5.98 3.36
N PHE A 28 -7.85 -5.18 3.20
CA PHE A 28 -7.69 -3.93 3.92
C PHE A 28 -7.95 -2.74 2.99
N ASP A 29 -8.66 -1.75 3.52
CA ASP A 29 -8.83 -0.46 2.85
C ASP A 29 -7.63 0.47 3.14
N ARG A 30 -7.66 1.67 2.57
CA ARG A 30 -6.61 2.69 2.77
C ARG A 30 -6.49 3.18 4.22
N ASN A 31 -7.53 3.02 5.04
CA ASN A 31 -7.52 3.41 6.44
C ASN A 31 -7.02 2.28 7.34
N GLY A 32 -6.56 1.17 6.76
CA GLY A 32 -6.12 -0.01 7.50
C GLY A 32 -7.26 -0.88 8.01
N GLN A 33 -8.51 -0.56 7.67
CA GLN A 33 -9.68 -1.27 8.15
C GLN A 33 -10.01 -2.47 7.28
N VAL A 34 -10.54 -3.51 7.92
CA VAL A 34 -10.96 -4.75 7.25
C VAL A 34 -12.25 -4.50 6.46
N VAL A 35 -12.22 -4.82 5.17
CA VAL A 35 -13.38 -4.72 4.28
C VAL A 35 -13.61 -6.03 3.55
N LYS A 36 -14.89 -6.35 3.31
CA LYS A 36 -15.29 -7.59 2.63
C LYS A 36 -15.30 -7.41 1.11
N VAL A 37 -14.71 -8.36 0.39
CA VAL A 37 -14.76 -8.42 -1.07
C VAL A 37 -16.19 -8.70 -1.52
N LYS A 38 -16.79 -7.79 -2.28
CA LYS A 38 -18.17 -7.90 -2.76
C LYS A 38 -18.30 -8.50 -4.15
N LEU A 39 -17.28 -8.27 -4.99
CA LEU A 39 -17.30 -8.72 -6.38
C LEU A 39 -15.88 -9.05 -6.82
N VAL A 40 -15.73 -10.16 -7.51
CA VAL A 40 -14.52 -10.56 -8.23
C VAL A 40 -14.94 -10.85 -9.66
N GLN A 41 -14.25 -10.24 -10.62
CA GLN A 41 -14.48 -10.48 -12.04
C GLN A 41 -13.13 -10.79 -12.70
N GLU A 42 -13.11 -11.80 -13.53
CA GLU A 42 -11.99 -12.15 -14.38
C GLU A 42 -12.26 -11.63 -15.79
N PHE A 43 -11.27 -11.00 -16.38
CA PHE A 43 -11.32 -10.63 -17.79
C PHE A 43 -9.93 -10.80 -18.40
N ARG A 44 -9.89 -10.94 -19.71
CA ARG A 44 -8.65 -11.01 -20.45
C ARG A 44 -8.32 -9.60 -20.98
N SER A 45 -7.10 -9.18 -20.79
CA SER A 45 -6.56 -7.97 -21.40
C SER A 45 -5.40 -8.35 -22.30
N GLU A 46 -5.31 -7.73 -23.46
CA GLU A 46 -4.21 -7.93 -24.39
C GLU A 46 -2.96 -7.15 -23.97
N GLU A 47 -3.15 -6.07 -23.20
CA GLU A 47 -2.08 -5.21 -22.73
C GLU A 47 -1.96 -5.25 -21.21
N CYS A 48 -0.73 -5.41 -20.72
CA CYS A 48 -0.39 -5.37 -19.33
C CYS A 48 0.75 -4.37 -19.11
N TYR A 49 0.57 -3.52 -18.11
CA TYR A 49 1.53 -2.47 -17.74
C TYR A 49 2.12 -2.77 -16.37
N GLU A 50 3.37 -2.39 -16.19
CA GLU A 50 4.04 -2.38 -14.90
C GLU A 50 4.24 -0.95 -14.43
N VAL A 51 3.69 -0.62 -13.27
CA VAL A 51 3.84 0.68 -12.62
C VAL A 51 4.85 0.55 -11.50
N THR A 52 6.03 1.15 -11.68
CA THR A 52 7.08 1.16 -10.67
C THR A 52 6.99 2.42 -9.82
N LEU A 53 6.95 2.25 -8.51
CA LEU A 53 6.93 3.32 -7.53
C LEU A 53 8.37 3.74 -7.15
N ASN A 54 8.51 4.87 -6.44
CA ASN A 54 9.82 5.38 -6.03
C ASN A 54 10.58 4.50 -5.03
N ASP A 55 9.86 3.66 -4.29
CA ASP A 55 10.39 2.67 -3.36
C ASP A 55 10.74 1.33 -4.03
N TYR A 56 10.76 1.33 -5.37
CA TYR A 56 11.03 0.16 -6.21
C TYR A 56 9.97 -0.95 -6.15
N LEU A 57 8.85 -0.73 -5.47
CA LEU A 57 7.70 -1.61 -5.57
C LEU A 57 7.05 -1.45 -6.94
N SER A 58 6.65 -2.55 -7.53
CA SER A 58 5.90 -2.54 -8.79
C SER A 58 4.54 -3.21 -8.64
N ILE A 59 3.58 -2.72 -9.41
CA ILE A 59 2.22 -3.25 -9.50
C ILE A 59 1.91 -3.44 -10.97
N ARG A 60 1.39 -4.60 -11.33
CA ARG A 60 1.04 -4.93 -12.70
C ARG A 60 -0.47 -5.04 -12.89
N GLY A 61 -0.95 -4.51 -14.00
CA GLY A 61 -2.35 -4.54 -14.36
C GLY A 61 -2.60 -3.99 -15.74
N ASP A 62 -3.87 -3.89 -16.11
CA ASP A 62 -4.28 -3.29 -17.38
C ASP A 62 -4.47 -1.76 -17.27
N GLN A 63 -4.88 -1.13 -18.35
CA GLN A 63 -5.18 0.31 -18.40
C GLN A 63 -6.27 0.78 -17.42
N ASN A 64 -7.13 -0.13 -16.92
CA ASN A 64 -8.16 0.17 -15.93
C ASN A 64 -7.66 0.04 -14.48
N LEU A 65 -6.38 -0.27 -14.27
CA LEU A 65 -5.77 -0.28 -12.94
C LEU A 65 -5.94 1.11 -12.30
N GLY A 66 -6.68 1.16 -11.19
CA GLY A 66 -7.06 2.40 -10.52
C GLY A 66 -6.20 2.72 -9.31
N PHE A 67 -5.83 3.99 -9.18
CA PHE A 67 -5.07 4.52 -8.05
C PHE A 67 -5.80 5.70 -7.42
N ALA A 68 -5.77 5.76 -6.09
CA ALA A 68 -6.18 6.96 -5.36
C ALA A 68 -4.94 7.84 -5.12
N MET A 69 -4.84 8.96 -5.85
CA MET A 69 -3.63 9.77 -5.88
C MET A 69 -3.83 11.21 -5.38
N GLU A 70 -2.76 11.78 -4.85
CA GLU A 70 -2.61 13.21 -4.60
C GLU A 70 -1.82 13.85 -5.75
N THR A 71 -2.25 15.04 -6.18
CA THR A 71 -1.47 15.83 -7.14
C THR A 71 -0.49 16.76 -6.42
N SER A 72 0.62 17.13 -7.09
CA SER A 72 1.64 18.03 -6.55
C SER A 72 1.06 19.37 -6.09
N LYS A 73 0.05 19.90 -6.80
CA LYS A 73 -0.65 21.14 -6.44
C LYS A 73 -1.26 21.08 -5.02
N TYR A 74 -1.84 19.96 -4.64
CA TYR A 74 -2.43 19.78 -3.31
C TYR A 74 -1.36 19.54 -2.24
N ARG A 75 -0.26 18.84 -2.58
CA ARG A 75 0.87 18.66 -1.64
C ARG A 75 1.52 19.99 -1.25
N ILE A 76 1.77 20.87 -2.22
CA ILE A 76 2.35 22.19 -1.99
C ILE A 76 1.42 23.01 -1.08
N ARG A 77 0.14 23.10 -1.41
CA ARG A 77 -0.84 23.80 -0.57
C ARG A 77 -0.91 23.24 0.85
N ALA A 78 -0.85 21.92 1.01
CA ALA A 78 -0.84 21.32 2.35
C ALA A 78 0.41 21.68 3.16
N CYS A 79 1.56 21.93 2.53
CA CYS A 79 2.77 22.39 3.21
C CYS A 79 2.64 23.87 3.62
N GLU A 80 2.04 24.71 2.79
CA GLU A 80 1.81 26.13 3.07
C GLU A 80 0.77 26.34 4.21
N TYR A 81 -0.25 25.46 4.25
CA TYR A 81 -1.35 25.52 5.24
C TYR A 81 -1.17 24.59 6.45
N LYS A 82 0.05 24.14 6.75
CA LYS A 82 0.33 23.31 7.95
C LYS A 82 -0.17 23.93 9.27
N GLN A 83 -0.40 25.24 9.31
CA GLN A 83 -0.91 25.94 10.49
C GLN A 83 -2.45 25.92 10.61
N THR A 84 -3.18 25.55 9.59
CA THR A 84 -4.64 25.50 9.64
C THR A 84 -5.14 24.05 9.56
N ARG A 85 -5.65 23.55 10.69
CA ARG A 85 -6.13 22.17 10.92
C ARG A 85 -7.26 21.67 9.98
N LYS A 86 -7.62 22.40 8.94
CA LYS A 86 -8.80 22.12 8.11
C LYS A 86 -8.54 21.68 6.67
N PHE A 87 -7.29 21.57 6.23
CA PHE A 87 -7.03 21.21 4.84
C PHE A 87 -7.09 19.68 4.66
N LYS A 88 -8.23 19.19 4.19
CA LYS A 88 -8.36 17.80 3.73
C LYS A 88 -7.68 17.69 2.35
N ARG A 89 -6.72 16.78 2.21
CA ARG A 89 -6.10 16.44 0.93
C ARG A 89 -7.08 15.58 0.13
N PRO A 90 -7.77 16.09 -0.90
CA PRO A 90 -8.66 15.27 -1.68
C PRO A 90 -7.83 14.29 -2.52
N LEU A 91 -8.07 13.01 -2.31
CA LEU A 91 -7.60 11.99 -3.23
C LEU A 91 -8.51 11.97 -4.45
N LYS A 92 -7.90 11.89 -5.61
CA LYS A 92 -8.63 11.71 -6.86
C LYS A 92 -8.39 10.28 -7.36
N PRO A 93 -9.42 9.60 -7.83
CA PRO A 93 -9.22 8.35 -8.55
C PRO A 93 -8.61 8.67 -9.92
N PHE A 94 -7.56 7.94 -10.28
CA PHE A 94 -6.95 7.93 -11.61
C PHE A 94 -6.87 6.49 -12.06
N THR A 95 -7.16 6.25 -13.33
CA THR A 95 -6.84 4.98 -13.97
C THR A 95 -5.45 5.07 -14.58
N LEU A 96 -4.85 3.93 -14.91
CA LEU A 96 -3.58 3.93 -15.62
C LEU A 96 -3.71 4.59 -16.98
N ALA A 97 -4.85 4.41 -17.68
CA ALA A 97 -5.15 5.12 -18.93
C ALA A 97 -5.05 6.65 -18.75
N ASP A 98 -5.61 7.22 -17.68
CA ASP A 98 -5.50 8.65 -17.41
C ASP A 98 -4.06 9.12 -17.22
N LEU A 99 -3.17 8.25 -16.71
CA LEU A 99 -1.76 8.58 -16.46
C LEU A 99 -0.87 8.41 -17.67
N LEU A 100 -1.21 7.53 -18.61
CA LEU A 100 -0.44 7.33 -19.84
C LEU A 100 -0.48 8.56 -20.73
N ASP A 101 -1.59 9.30 -20.72
CA ASP A 101 -1.78 10.50 -21.53
C ASP A 101 -1.26 11.78 -20.87
N GLN A 102 -0.72 11.69 -19.65
CA GLN A 102 -0.31 12.85 -18.88
C GLN A 102 1.17 12.81 -18.49
N PRO A 103 1.85 13.96 -18.39
CA PRO A 103 3.21 13.99 -17.90
C PRO A 103 3.25 13.57 -16.42
N LEU A 104 4.11 12.61 -16.09
CA LEU A 104 4.31 12.16 -14.69
C LEU A 104 5.21 13.11 -13.91
N LYS A 105 6.01 13.93 -14.59
CA LYS A 105 6.96 14.87 -14.01
C LYS A 105 6.77 16.27 -14.57
N ASN A 106 7.07 17.27 -13.75
CA ASN A 106 7.10 18.67 -14.20
C ASN A 106 8.44 19.03 -14.85
N HIS A 107 8.56 20.28 -15.33
CA HIS A 107 9.77 20.82 -15.97
C HIS A 107 11.03 20.78 -15.07
N ARG A 108 10.88 20.65 -13.73
CA ARG A 108 11.96 20.49 -12.75
C ARG A 108 12.20 19.03 -12.36
N ASN A 109 11.77 18.07 -13.18
CA ASN A 109 11.87 16.63 -12.94
C ASN A 109 11.23 16.12 -11.62
N ARG A 110 10.27 16.86 -11.05
CA ARG A 110 9.55 16.48 -9.84
C ARG A 110 8.27 15.75 -10.18
N LEU A 111 7.96 14.67 -9.45
CA LEU A 111 6.75 13.89 -9.64
C LEU A 111 5.49 14.72 -9.37
N LEU A 112 4.54 14.64 -10.29
CA LEU A 112 3.25 15.33 -10.22
C LEU A 112 2.23 14.59 -9.38
N TYR A 113 2.35 13.27 -9.27
CA TYR A 113 1.41 12.40 -8.58
C TYR A 113 2.11 11.65 -7.44
N SER A 114 1.36 11.32 -6.39
CA SER A 114 1.79 10.41 -5.33
C SER A 114 0.62 9.59 -4.82
N ILE A 115 0.91 8.34 -4.51
CA ILE A 115 -0.01 7.45 -3.80
C ILE A 115 0.30 7.63 -2.31
N PRO A 116 -0.68 8.03 -1.47
CA PRO A 116 -0.46 8.12 -0.04
C PRO A 116 -0.28 6.71 0.54
N THR A 117 0.55 6.60 1.55
CA THR A 117 0.65 5.37 2.33
C THR A 117 -0.67 5.06 3.03
N THR A 118 -0.98 3.79 3.17
CA THR A 118 -2.11 3.33 3.97
C THR A 118 -1.91 3.66 5.45
N ALA A 119 -2.99 3.83 6.18
CA ALA A 119 -2.94 3.90 7.64
C ALA A 119 -2.46 2.53 8.21
N PRO A 120 -2.00 2.49 9.47
CA PRO A 120 -1.66 1.23 10.12
C PRO A 120 -2.79 0.21 9.99
N ILE A 121 -2.42 -1.02 9.68
CA ILE A 121 -3.37 -2.12 9.55
C ILE A 121 -3.73 -2.60 10.95
N GLU A 122 -5.02 -2.63 11.26
CA GLU A 122 -5.56 -3.16 12.51
C GLU A 122 -5.82 -4.66 12.32
N LEU A 123 -4.90 -5.48 12.81
CA LEU A 123 -5.08 -6.94 12.87
C LEU A 123 -5.79 -7.34 14.17
N PRO A 124 -6.57 -8.44 14.16
CA PRO A 124 -7.11 -8.99 15.39
C PRO A 124 -6.02 -9.28 16.40
N TYR A 125 -6.29 -9.03 17.66
CA TYR A 125 -5.38 -9.37 18.74
C TYR A 125 -5.10 -10.88 18.72
N GLN A 126 -3.83 -11.23 18.80
CA GLN A 126 -3.37 -12.61 18.95
C GLN A 126 -2.44 -12.68 20.14
N ASP A 127 -2.63 -13.69 20.95
CA ASP A 127 -1.69 -14.01 22.02
C ASP A 127 -0.45 -14.65 21.38
N LEU A 128 0.64 -13.90 21.39
CA LEU A 128 1.87 -14.32 20.74
C LEU A 128 2.79 -14.98 21.80
N PRO A 129 3.44 -16.09 21.45
CA PRO A 129 4.35 -16.79 22.38
C PRO A 129 5.55 -15.94 22.79
N VAL A 130 5.87 -14.92 21.98
CA VAL A 130 6.94 -13.96 22.23
C VAL A 130 6.40 -12.56 22.01
N PRO A 131 6.63 -11.59 22.92
CA PRO A 131 6.23 -10.21 22.73
C PRO A 131 6.78 -9.65 21.39
N PRO A 132 5.96 -8.90 20.62
CA PRO A 132 6.37 -8.40 19.30
C PRO A 132 7.67 -7.58 19.32
N PHE A 133 7.92 -6.82 20.39
CA PHE A 133 9.14 -6.07 20.59
C PHE A 133 10.37 -6.98 20.69
N VAL A 134 10.29 -8.04 21.47
CA VAL A 134 11.38 -9.01 21.65
C VAL A 134 11.65 -9.75 20.35
N PHE A 135 10.60 -10.12 19.62
CA PHE A 135 10.71 -10.78 18.32
C PHE A 135 11.34 -9.85 17.26
N GLY A 136 10.92 -8.59 17.21
CA GLY A 136 11.50 -7.58 16.33
C GLY A 136 12.98 -7.32 16.65
N PHE A 137 13.31 -7.19 17.94
CA PHE A 137 14.71 -7.05 18.39
C PHE A 137 15.56 -8.25 17.98
N TRP A 138 15.05 -9.46 18.10
CA TRP A 138 15.72 -10.69 17.70
C TRP A 138 15.96 -10.72 16.19
N LEU A 139 14.97 -10.44 15.36
CA LEU A 139 15.11 -10.40 13.91
C LEU A 139 16.18 -9.40 13.42
N PHE A 140 16.28 -8.24 14.05
CA PHE A 140 17.29 -7.23 13.70
C PHE A 140 18.71 -7.59 14.18
N ASN A 141 18.82 -8.38 15.23
CA ASN A 141 20.10 -8.76 15.83
C ASN A 141 20.57 -10.17 15.48
N GLU A 142 19.97 -10.83 14.51
CA GLU A 142 20.28 -12.21 14.09
C GLU A 142 21.72 -12.39 13.59
N LYS A 143 22.48 -11.32 13.36
CA LYS A 143 23.90 -11.34 13.00
C LYS A 143 24.87 -11.49 14.19
N ILE A 144 24.39 -11.58 15.41
CA ILE A 144 25.22 -11.70 16.60
C ILE A 144 25.07 -13.10 17.19
N ASP A 145 25.88 -14.04 16.70
CA ASP A 145 26.23 -15.34 17.30
C ASP A 145 25.12 -16.17 17.99
N GLY A 146 23.89 -16.16 17.47
CA GLY A 146 22.81 -17.03 17.95
C GLY A 146 22.46 -16.92 19.44
N LYS A 147 23.01 -15.93 20.17
CA LYS A 147 22.72 -15.68 21.57
C LYS A 147 21.96 -14.38 21.74
N MET A 148 20.69 -14.49 22.09
CA MET A 148 19.86 -13.34 22.41
C MET A 148 20.40 -12.64 23.69
N LYS A 149 20.88 -11.40 23.57
CA LYS A 149 21.12 -10.53 24.71
C LYS A 149 19.89 -9.66 24.93
N ILE A 150 19.04 -10.05 25.84
CA ILE A 150 17.90 -9.23 26.27
C ILE A 150 18.44 -8.10 27.16
N PRO A 151 18.18 -6.82 26.85
CA PRO A 151 18.53 -5.73 27.74
C PRO A 151 17.84 -5.93 29.11
N LYS A 152 18.58 -5.73 30.19
CA LYS A 152 18.09 -5.96 31.57
C LYS A 152 17.01 -4.95 32.05
N GLU A 153 16.61 -4.01 31.23
CA GLU A 153 15.72 -2.89 31.60
C GLU A 153 14.32 -2.98 30.98
N ILE A 154 13.80 -4.17 30.76
CA ILE A 154 12.39 -4.35 30.38
C ILE A 154 11.76 -5.22 31.47
N GLY A 155 11.48 -4.58 32.58
CA GLY A 155 10.68 -5.07 33.70
C GLY A 155 9.52 -4.12 33.95
#